data_4a542d726d95fd6db494e38d88567335
#
_entry.id   4a542d726d95fd6db494e38d88567335
#
_cell.length_a   1.000
_cell.length_b   1.000
_cell.length_c   1.000
_cell.angle_alpha   90.00
_cell.angle_beta   90.00
_cell.angle_gamma   90.00
#
_symmetry.space_group_name_H-M   'P 1'
#
loop_
_entity.id
_entity.type
_entity.pdbx_description
1 polymer ?
#
loop_
_entity_poly.entity_id
_entity_poly.type
_entity_poly.pdbx_seq_one_letter_code
_entity_poly.pdbx_strand_id
1 'polypeptide(L)'
;MLAGTVFVRHPIRSGTPLLLALSGVCAALGLALRVPTLQFGSILVLGAVFMAVAALFNVWFFAQLQVLVPQAQLGKTTACCTVLACLTQPIGQAAYGIAFQHWAAHPADVLLAAGVLSALVLWLLQTRRTV
;
A
#
# COMPACT_ATOMS: atom_id res chain seq x y z
N MET A 1 -1.11 19.68 -0.67
CA MET A 1 0.08 20.49 -0.34
C MET A 1 0.63 20.20 1.07
N LEU A 2 -0.17 19.87 2.09
CA LEU A 2 0.32 19.58 3.45
C LEU A 2 1.23 18.33 3.57
N ALA A 3 1.02 17.30 2.76
CA ALA A 3 1.86 16.08 2.78
C ALA A 3 3.32 16.33 2.37
N GLY A 4 3.56 17.28 1.46
CA GLY A 4 4.91 17.62 1.01
C GLY A 4 5.75 18.33 2.07
N THR A 5 5.14 19.15 2.92
CA THR A 5 5.85 19.91 3.96
C THR A 5 6.31 19.04 5.13
N VAL A 6 5.56 17.97 5.45
CA VAL A 6 5.95 16.97 6.46
C VAL A 6 7.15 16.15 6.00
N PHE A 7 7.24 15.87 4.69
CA PHE A 7 8.31 15.07 4.11
C PHE A 7 9.67 15.79 4.10
N VAL A 8 9.68 17.11 3.96
CA VAL A 8 10.92 17.92 3.98
C VAL A 8 11.58 17.93 5.37
N ARG A 9 10.79 17.79 6.45
CA ARG A 9 11.32 17.80 7.83
C ARG A 9 11.93 16.48 8.28
N HIS A 10 11.46 15.34 7.76
CA HIS A 10 11.96 14.00 8.10
C HIS A 10 12.03 13.12 6.86
N PRO A 11 13.16 13.09 6.14
CA PRO A 11 13.32 12.22 4.97
C PRO A 11 13.24 10.75 5.44
N ILE A 12 12.20 10.05 5.03
CA ILE A 12 12.06 8.62 5.29
C ILE A 12 13.12 7.90 4.48
N ARG A 13 14.17 7.42 5.16
CA ARG A 13 15.34 6.78 4.57
C ARG A 13 15.05 5.44 3.90
N SER A 14 13.95 4.79 4.28
CA SER A 14 13.54 3.49 3.71
C SER A 14 12.03 3.44 3.53
N GLY A 15 11.54 2.91 2.39
CA GLY A 15 10.10 2.70 2.15
C GLY A 15 9.50 1.53 2.95
N THR A 16 10.34 0.74 3.60
CA THR A 16 9.94 -0.44 4.36
C THR A 16 8.93 -0.14 5.46
N PRO A 17 9.12 0.88 6.34
CA PRO A 17 8.13 1.17 7.38
C PRO A 17 6.79 1.61 6.82
N LEU A 18 6.75 2.29 5.66
CA LEU A 18 5.51 2.67 5.01
C LEU A 18 4.75 1.46 4.45
N LEU A 19 5.47 0.50 3.87
CA LEU A 19 4.87 -0.75 3.39
C LEU A 19 4.38 -1.62 4.55
N LEU A 20 5.11 -1.68 5.66
CA LEU A 20 4.67 -2.36 6.88
C LEU A 20 3.44 -1.68 7.50
N ALA A 21 3.41 -0.36 7.52
CA ALA A 21 2.23 0.38 7.96
C ALA A 21 1.02 0.07 7.07
N LEU A 22 1.19 0.01 5.75
CA LEU A 22 0.13 -0.30 4.81
C LEU A 22 -0.43 -1.72 5.03
N SER A 23 0.45 -2.73 5.21
CA SER A 23 0.04 -4.10 5.52
C SER A 23 -0.65 -4.21 6.89
N GLY A 24 -0.15 -3.48 7.88
CA GLY A 24 -0.75 -3.41 9.21
C GLY A 24 -2.14 -2.80 9.22
N VAL A 25 -2.36 -1.72 8.47
CA VAL A 25 -3.68 -1.10 8.32
C VAL A 25 -4.65 -2.02 7.59
N CYS A 26 -4.22 -2.76 6.56
CA CYS A 26 -5.04 -3.78 5.91
C CYS A 26 -5.48 -4.88 6.89
N ALA A 27 -4.56 -5.40 7.70
CA ALA A 27 -4.87 -6.40 8.71
C ALA A 27 -5.82 -5.86 9.79
N ALA A 28 -5.59 -4.62 10.25
CA ALA A 28 -6.48 -3.95 11.21
C ALA A 28 -7.90 -3.76 10.67
N LEU A 29 -8.02 -3.42 9.38
CA LEU A 29 -9.30 -3.28 8.70
C LEU A 29 -10.05 -4.62 8.63
N GLY A 30 -9.34 -5.71 8.33
CA GLY A 30 -9.90 -7.07 8.35
C GLY A 30 -10.38 -7.50 9.75
N LEU A 31 -9.62 -7.16 10.81
CA LEU A 31 -10.01 -7.42 12.19
C LEU A 31 -11.21 -6.57 12.63
N ALA A 32 -11.24 -5.29 12.26
CA ALA A 32 -12.33 -4.39 12.61
C ALA A 32 -13.66 -4.82 11.99
N LEU A 33 -13.64 -5.42 10.80
CA LEU A 33 -14.84 -5.97 10.14
C LEU A 33 -15.47 -7.17 10.86
N ARG A 34 -14.73 -7.81 11.77
CA ARG A 34 -15.29 -8.91 12.59
C ARG A 34 -16.18 -8.41 13.74
N VAL A 35 -16.11 -7.11 14.08
CA VAL A 35 -16.91 -6.53 15.16
C VAL A 35 -18.09 -5.76 14.56
N PRO A 36 -19.33 -6.30 14.58
CA PRO A 36 -20.46 -5.73 13.86
C PRO A 36 -20.88 -4.34 14.34
N THR A 37 -20.63 -4.01 15.60
CA THR A 37 -21.01 -2.71 16.20
C THR A 37 -20.16 -1.53 15.75
N LEU A 38 -18.96 -1.79 15.22
CA LEU A 38 -17.98 -0.74 14.85
C LEU A 38 -17.69 -0.69 13.34
N GLN A 39 -18.41 -1.50 12.53
CA GLN A 39 -18.08 -1.71 11.12
C GLN A 39 -17.99 -0.40 10.32
N PHE A 40 -19.00 0.44 10.38
CA PHE A 40 -19.06 1.64 9.54
C PHE A 40 -17.99 2.67 9.92
N GLY A 41 -17.85 2.97 11.21
CA GLY A 41 -16.88 3.94 11.68
C GLY A 41 -15.43 3.48 11.48
N SER A 42 -15.15 2.20 11.71
CA SER A 42 -13.80 1.65 11.54
C SER A 42 -13.38 1.59 10.07
N ILE A 43 -14.30 1.24 9.16
CA ILE A 43 -14.00 1.26 7.70
C ILE A 43 -13.64 2.68 7.25
N LEU A 44 -14.38 3.68 7.72
CA LEU A 44 -14.16 5.07 7.31
C LEU A 44 -12.82 5.60 7.83
N VAL A 45 -12.52 5.37 9.10
CA VAL A 45 -11.28 5.84 9.73
C VAL A 45 -10.07 5.07 9.20
N LEU A 46 -10.10 3.74 9.21
CA LEU A 46 -8.99 2.92 8.74
C LEU A 46 -8.78 3.04 7.24
N GLY A 47 -9.86 3.21 6.46
CA GLY A 47 -9.79 3.48 5.03
C GLY A 47 -9.11 4.82 4.74
N ALA A 48 -9.44 5.88 5.51
CA ALA A 48 -8.78 7.17 5.40
C ALA A 48 -7.29 7.09 5.76
N VAL A 49 -6.95 6.36 6.84
CA VAL A 49 -5.54 6.12 7.23
C VAL A 49 -4.80 5.34 6.13
N PHE A 50 -5.43 4.30 5.58
CA PHE A 50 -4.85 3.53 4.47
C PHE A 50 -4.54 4.43 3.27
N MET A 51 -5.47 5.27 2.85
CA MET A 51 -5.27 6.21 1.74
C MET A 51 -4.18 7.24 2.04
N ALA A 52 -4.09 7.73 3.28
CA ALA A 52 -3.03 8.65 3.69
C ALA A 52 -1.65 8.00 3.63
N VAL A 53 -1.51 6.77 4.13
CA VAL A 53 -0.24 6.02 4.08
C VAL A 53 0.13 5.67 2.64
N ALA A 54 -0.84 5.28 1.81
CA ALA A 54 -0.62 5.01 0.39
C ALA A 54 -0.16 6.27 -0.37
N ALA A 55 -0.74 7.43 -0.07
CA ALA A 55 -0.32 8.70 -0.65
C ALA A 55 1.12 9.07 -0.24
N LEU A 56 1.48 8.88 1.03
CA LEU A 56 2.85 9.10 1.51
C LEU A 56 3.85 8.16 0.83
N PHE A 57 3.48 6.89 0.65
CA PHE A 57 4.32 5.93 -0.07
C PHE A 57 4.53 6.35 -1.53
N ASN A 58 3.48 6.82 -2.22
CA ASN A 58 3.58 7.33 -3.58
C ASN A 58 4.55 8.51 -3.67
N VAL A 59 4.41 9.50 -2.79
CA VAL A 59 5.31 10.67 -2.75
C VAL A 59 6.75 10.24 -2.49
N TRP A 60 6.97 9.34 -1.53
CA TRP A 60 8.29 8.80 -1.23
C TRP A 60 8.88 8.06 -2.44
N PHE A 61 8.10 7.22 -3.11
CA PHE A 61 8.54 6.44 -4.27
C PHE A 61 9.02 7.34 -5.40
N PHE A 62 8.22 8.34 -5.77
CA PHE A 62 8.61 9.30 -6.82
C PHE A 62 9.79 10.17 -6.43
N ALA A 63 9.91 10.56 -5.17
CA ALA A 63 11.08 11.28 -4.67
C ALA A 63 12.36 10.44 -4.77
N GLN A 64 12.32 9.16 -4.42
CA GLN A 64 13.45 8.25 -4.59
C GLN A 64 13.82 8.04 -6.07
N LEU A 65 12.82 7.94 -6.93
CA LEU A 65 13.04 7.82 -8.37
C LEU A 65 13.82 9.01 -8.93
N GLN A 66 13.49 10.24 -8.48
CA GLN A 66 14.17 11.46 -8.89
C GLN A 66 15.63 11.54 -8.43
N VAL A 67 15.94 10.92 -7.29
CA VAL A 67 17.32 10.89 -6.76
C VAL A 67 18.17 9.82 -7.45
N LEU A 68 17.57 8.68 -7.79
CA LEU A 68 18.29 7.51 -8.32
C LEU A 68 18.49 7.54 -9.83
N VAL A 69 17.59 8.22 -10.56
CA VAL A 69 17.59 8.22 -12.03
C VAL A 69 18.18 9.52 -12.58
N PRO A 70 19.14 9.44 -13.53
CA PRO A 70 19.67 10.64 -14.21
C PRO A 70 18.55 11.43 -14.88
N GLN A 71 18.64 12.77 -14.83
CA GLN A 71 17.60 13.67 -15.35
C GLN A 71 17.22 13.40 -16.82
N ALA A 72 18.18 12.99 -17.65
CA ALA A 72 17.94 12.64 -19.05
C ALA A 72 17.01 11.45 -19.27
N GLN A 73 16.90 10.53 -18.29
CA GLN A 73 16.07 9.32 -18.36
C GLN A 73 14.87 9.36 -17.44
N LEU A 74 14.76 10.39 -16.59
CA LEU A 74 13.73 10.49 -15.56
C LEU A 74 12.31 10.40 -16.14
N GLY A 75 12.06 11.10 -17.25
CA GLY A 75 10.75 11.09 -17.90
C GLY A 75 10.34 9.70 -18.41
N LYS A 76 11.29 8.98 -19.06
CA LYS A 76 11.01 7.63 -19.56
C LYS A 76 10.77 6.63 -18.42
N THR A 77 11.58 6.69 -17.38
CA THR A 77 11.46 5.79 -16.21
C THR A 77 10.17 6.05 -15.45
N THR A 78 9.81 7.32 -15.21
CA THR A 78 8.56 7.70 -14.56
C THR A 78 7.35 7.23 -15.37
N ALA A 79 7.36 7.44 -16.69
CA ALA A 79 6.29 7.00 -17.57
C ALA A 79 6.13 5.46 -17.52
N CYS A 80 7.23 4.72 -17.59
CA CYS A 80 7.22 3.26 -17.51
C CYS A 80 6.65 2.77 -16.18
N CYS A 81 7.09 3.35 -15.04
CA CYS A 81 6.55 3.00 -13.73
C CYS A 81 5.06 3.31 -13.61
N THR A 82 4.61 4.45 -14.13
CA THR A 82 3.20 4.83 -14.13
C THR A 82 2.35 3.88 -14.97
N VAL A 83 2.82 3.51 -16.17
CA VAL A 83 2.12 2.56 -17.04
C VAL A 83 2.00 1.19 -16.36
N LEU A 84 3.08 0.69 -15.76
CA LEU A 84 3.05 -0.57 -15.01
C LEU A 84 2.07 -0.53 -13.84
N ALA A 85 2.06 0.57 -13.08
CA ALA A 85 1.10 0.76 -11.99
C ALA A 85 -0.35 0.78 -12.50
N CYS A 86 -0.62 1.51 -13.59
CA CYS A 86 -1.94 1.57 -14.21
C CYS A 86 -2.41 0.21 -14.78
N LEU A 87 -1.50 -0.61 -15.28
CA LEU A 87 -1.85 -1.96 -15.76
C LEU A 87 -2.08 -2.94 -14.62
N THR A 88 -1.33 -2.83 -13.54
CA THR A 88 -1.45 -3.71 -12.37
C THR A 88 -2.73 -3.45 -11.58
N GLN A 89 -3.21 -2.19 -11.57
CA GLN A 89 -4.38 -1.79 -10.80
C GLN A 89 -5.67 -2.54 -11.20
N PRO A 90 -6.08 -2.63 -12.48
CA PRO A 90 -7.28 -3.39 -12.87
C PRO A 90 -7.14 -4.89 -12.60
N ILE A 91 -5.93 -5.45 -12.73
CA ILE A 91 -5.66 -6.85 -12.39
C ILE A 91 -5.91 -7.10 -10.89
N GLY A 92 -5.39 -6.21 -10.03
CA GLY A 92 -5.63 -6.27 -8.60
C GLY A 92 -7.12 -6.13 -8.25
N GLN A 93 -7.83 -5.18 -8.87
CA GLN A 93 -9.26 -4.99 -8.67
C GLN A 93 -10.08 -6.21 -9.10
N ALA A 94 -9.75 -6.82 -10.23
CA ALA A 94 -10.41 -8.04 -10.70
C ALA A 94 -10.17 -9.21 -9.73
N ALA A 95 -8.94 -9.41 -9.27
CA ALA A 95 -8.59 -10.45 -8.31
C ALA A 95 -9.35 -10.27 -7.00
N TYR A 96 -9.41 -9.04 -6.45
CA TYR A 96 -10.21 -8.74 -5.26
C TYR A 96 -11.71 -8.92 -5.50
N GLY A 97 -12.23 -8.51 -6.67
CA GLY A 97 -13.63 -8.70 -7.04
C GLY A 97 -14.03 -10.17 -7.03
N ILE A 98 -13.20 -11.04 -7.62
CA ILE A 98 -13.41 -12.49 -7.63
C ILE A 98 -13.31 -13.06 -6.19
N ALA A 99 -12.31 -12.64 -5.43
CA ALA A 99 -12.16 -13.08 -4.04
C ALA A 99 -13.38 -12.71 -3.19
N PHE A 100 -13.87 -11.49 -3.28
CA PHE A 100 -15.06 -11.05 -2.57
C PHE A 100 -16.34 -11.77 -3.02
N GLN A 101 -16.46 -12.15 -4.29
CA GLN A 101 -17.59 -12.94 -4.77
C GLN A 101 -17.56 -14.37 -4.20
N HIS A 102 -16.39 -15.01 -4.20
CA HIS A 102 -16.27 -16.38 -3.67
C HIS A 102 -16.44 -16.44 -2.14
N TRP A 103 -15.98 -15.43 -1.41
CA TRP A 103 -16.06 -15.36 0.05
C TRP A 103 -16.97 -14.24 0.53
N ALA A 104 -18.10 -14.05 -0.15
CA ALA A 104 -19.09 -13.01 0.20
C ALA A 104 -19.59 -13.10 1.65
N ALA A 105 -19.63 -14.32 2.23
CA ALA A 105 -20.03 -14.54 3.61
C ALA A 105 -18.98 -14.05 4.64
N HIS A 106 -17.71 -13.92 4.26
CA HIS A 106 -16.61 -13.59 5.17
C HIS A 106 -15.66 -12.54 4.55
N PRO A 107 -16.12 -11.32 4.28
CA PRO A 107 -15.28 -10.27 3.65
C PRO A 107 -14.07 -9.89 4.50
N ALA A 108 -14.15 -10.04 5.82
CA ALA A 108 -13.05 -9.82 6.75
C ALA A 108 -11.85 -10.72 6.46
N ASP A 109 -12.09 -11.97 6.08
CA ASP A 109 -11.02 -12.96 5.85
C ASP A 109 -10.24 -12.64 4.57
N VAL A 110 -10.88 -12.07 3.55
CA VAL A 110 -10.23 -11.60 2.33
C VAL A 110 -9.23 -10.48 2.63
N LEU A 111 -9.61 -9.51 3.45
CA LEU A 111 -8.74 -8.39 3.84
C LEU A 111 -7.61 -8.85 4.77
N LEU A 112 -7.88 -9.78 5.69
CA LEU A 112 -6.85 -10.38 6.54
C LEU A 112 -5.83 -11.16 5.69
N ALA A 113 -6.29 -11.98 4.76
CA ALA A 113 -5.42 -12.71 3.85
C ALA A 113 -4.54 -11.77 3.03
N ALA A 114 -5.10 -10.67 2.51
CA ALA A 114 -4.34 -9.65 1.78
C ALA A 114 -3.28 -8.96 2.65
N GLY A 115 -3.64 -8.62 3.90
CA GLY A 115 -2.71 -8.03 4.86
C GLY A 115 -1.55 -8.97 5.22
N VAL A 116 -1.86 -10.24 5.47
CA VAL A 116 -0.85 -11.26 5.77
C VAL A 116 0.04 -11.55 4.57
N LEU A 117 -0.54 -11.67 3.37
CA LEU A 117 0.21 -11.93 2.14
C LEU A 117 1.18 -10.78 1.82
N SER A 118 0.74 -9.55 1.97
CA SER A 118 1.59 -8.37 1.76
C SER A 118 2.73 -8.29 2.80
N ALA A 119 2.45 -8.60 4.06
CA ALA A 119 3.46 -8.67 5.11
C ALA A 119 4.50 -9.78 4.85
N LEU A 120 4.05 -10.94 4.39
CA LEU A 120 4.91 -12.08 4.08
C LEU A 120 5.83 -11.78 2.89
N VAL A 121 5.30 -11.17 1.83
CA VAL A 121 6.11 -10.72 0.68
C VAL A 121 7.17 -9.73 1.11
N LEU A 122 6.82 -8.75 1.96
CA LEU A 122 7.77 -7.79 2.51
C LEU A 122 8.86 -8.46 3.35
N TRP A 123 8.47 -9.42 4.19
CA TRP A 123 9.43 -10.17 5.01
C TRP A 123 10.41 -10.96 4.15
N LEU A 124 9.92 -11.64 3.10
CA LEU A 124 10.77 -12.37 2.15
C LEU A 124 11.73 -11.45 1.38
N LEU A 125 11.29 -10.25 1.00
CA LEU A 125 12.13 -9.27 0.33
C LEU A 125 13.21 -8.70 1.27
N GLN A 126 12.91 -8.57 2.55
CA GLN A 126 13.89 -8.11 3.55
C GLN A 126 14.96 -9.16 3.83
N THR A 127 14.59 -10.43 3.96
CA THR A 127 15.54 -11.52 4.19
C THR A 127 16.51 -11.68 3.02
N ARG A 128 16.08 -11.39 1.80
CA ARG A 128 16.98 -11.41 0.62
C ARG A 128 17.95 -10.22 0.54
N ARG A 129 17.69 -9.12 1.26
CA ARG A 129 18.60 -7.96 1.31
C ARG A 129 19.71 -8.09 2.34
N THR A 130 19.61 -9.05 3.24
CA THR A 130 20.60 -9.30 4.31
C THR A 130 21.61 -10.39 3.95
N VAL A 131 21.50 -11.00 2.77
CA VAL A 131 22.46 -11.92 2.16
C VAL A 131 23.17 -11.22 0.98
#